data_2164fd03d5ba9be78b16f21122b9f219
#
_entry.id   2164fd03d5ba9be78b16f21122b9f219
#
_cell.length_a   1.000
_cell.length_b   1.000
_cell.length_c   1.000
_cell.angle_alpha   90.00
_cell.angle_beta   90.00
_cell.angle_gamma   90.00
#
_symmetry.space_group_name_H-M   'P 1'
#
loop_
_entity.id
_entity.type
_entity.pdbx_description
1 polymer ?
#
loop_
_entity_poly.entity_id
_entity_poly.type
_entity_poly.pdbx_seq_one_letter_code
_entity_poly.pdbx_strand_id
1 'polypeptide(L)'
;TLFTPHGLRVAGLTSLAEAGVPIEVLSKIIAGHASILMTIYYLKYGNSYITDTLNKARREIEDNAKKDLKNWLIEATYDEAKRYMVANNEAGLMTLLENKALSAIWGGTSLGICPFGGRRCDDGGPLIKKETASTKAKFGPVPGGQGNCMMCRHFVTGLPWLIDLWLHGNKLLEEISFQAKEINVLRSKQTVLTKQRYQLAKNNQSHLIMPDMISKIKNLDAHIETKSERLEQTIYNAHATYNYITRVRKLKPLNSECNTANEFEQNSVTTVNNDLGIDLIETTDFQVKNLLVQASRVYPEIADARVEMERDHFVDQILVNNGLPPLTFSPLTKEEKSAASDALSSLLLSKVGAAECENLNKGLTMFSDVGIEKKIHKVLDSAQKKSIKISK
;
A
#
# COMPACT_ATOMS: atom_id res chain seq x y z
N THR A 1 24.28 -12.64 -33.60
CA THR A 1 23.86 -11.22 -33.59
C THR A 1 25.12 -10.38 -33.77
N LEU A 2 25.31 -9.81 -34.96
CA LEU A 2 26.44 -8.92 -35.26
C LEU A 2 26.27 -7.62 -34.43
N PHE A 3 27.18 -7.39 -33.50
CA PHE A 3 27.30 -6.12 -32.79
C PHE A 3 27.73 -5.03 -33.77
N THR A 4 26.88 -4.06 -34.02
CA THR A 4 27.24 -2.91 -34.83
C THR A 4 27.89 -1.84 -33.96
N PRO A 5 28.89 -1.06 -34.51
CA PRO A 5 29.46 0.08 -33.76
C PRO A 5 28.42 1.06 -33.23
N HIS A 6 27.34 1.26 -33.99
CA HIS A 6 26.20 2.07 -33.56
C HIS A 6 25.46 1.47 -32.34
N GLY A 7 25.22 0.15 -32.35
CA GLY A 7 24.61 -0.54 -31.22
C GLY A 7 25.43 -0.47 -29.93
N LEU A 8 26.76 -0.58 -30.04
CA LEU A 8 27.68 -0.41 -28.92
C LEU A 8 27.66 1.01 -28.37
N ARG A 9 27.58 2.03 -29.25
CA ARG A 9 27.47 3.44 -28.84
C ARG A 9 26.15 3.71 -28.09
N VAL A 10 25.02 3.18 -28.59
CA VAL A 10 23.72 3.27 -27.92
C VAL A 10 23.77 2.62 -26.54
N ALA A 11 24.31 1.39 -26.44
CA ALA A 11 24.43 0.68 -25.18
C ALA A 11 25.34 1.42 -24.19
N GLY A 12 26.49 1.91 -24.62
CA GLY A 12 27.43 2.64 -23.77
C GLY A 12 26.85 3.95 -23.23
N LEU A 13 26.23 4.76 -24.09
CA LEU A 13 25.59 6.01 -23.66
C LEU A 13 24.42 5.76 -22.71
N THR A 14 23.61 4.73 -22.98
CA THR A 14 22.50 4.34 -22.10
C THR A 14 23.01 3.90 -20.73
N SER A 15 24.05 3.04 -20.69
CA SER A 15 24.63 2.56 -19.43
C SER A 15 25.23 3.69 -18.58
N LEU A 16 25.92 4.67 -19.22
CA LEU A 16 26.44 5.84 -18.52
C LEU A 16 25.32 6.77 -18.01
N ALA A 17 24.24 6.92 -18.76
CA ALA A 17 23.09 7.68 -18.32
C ALA A 17 22.36 7.01 -17.14
N GLU A 18 22.21 5.67 -17.18
CA GLU A 18 21.66 4.87 -16.09
C GLU A 18 22.55 4.89 -14.84
N ALA A 19 23.86 5.05 -15.02
CA ALA A 19 24.82 5.28 -13.93
C ALA A 19 24.76 6.69 -13.32
N GLY A 20 23.86 7.57 -13.84
CA GLY A 20 23.63 8.91 -13.29
C GLY A 20 24.54 10.00 -13.88
N VAL A 21 25.25 9.76 -14.98
CA VAL A 21 26.03 10.80 -15.65
C VAL A 21 25.08 11.84 -16.28
N PRO A 22 25.23 13.15 -15.98
CA PRO A 22 24.35 14.19 -16.52
C PRO A 22 24.31 14.18 -18.05
N ILE A 23 23.12 14.40 -18.61
CA ILE A 23 22.90 14.29 -20.06
C ILE A 23 23.72 15.33 -20.86
N GLU A 24 24.03 16.48 -20.26
CA GLU A 24 24.89 17.49 -20.84
C GLU A 24 26.31 17.00 -21.01
N VAL A 25 26.84 16.29 -20.02
CA VAL A 25 28.17 15.68 -20.04
C VAL A 25 28.21 14.57 -21.07
N LEU A 26 27.18 13.71 -21.10
CA LEU A 26 27.05 12.66 -22.12
C LEU A 26 26.99 13.23 -23.52
N SER A 27 26.22 14.31 -23.72
CA SER A 27 26.02 14.92 -25.02
C SER A 27 27.30 15.60 -25.54
N LYS A 28 27.86 16.53 -24.77
CA LYS A 28 28.93 17.41 -25.22
C LYS A 28 30.32 16.77 -25.10
N ILE A 29 30.58 16.05 -24.02
CA ILE A 29 31.93 15.55 -23.70
C ILE A 29 32.13 14.11 -24.20
N ILE A 30 31.17 13.23 -23.97
CA ILE A 30 31.36 11.80 -24.28
C ILE A 30 30.91 11.47 -25.71
N ALA A 31 29.73 11.95 -26.12
CA ALA A 31 29.16 11.62 -27.41
C ALA A 31 29.56 12.58 -28.52
N GLY A 32 29.98 13.83 -28.18
CA GLY A 32 30.31 14.86 -29.13
C GLY A 32 29.12 15.30 -30.00
N HIS A 33 27.90 15.26 -29.45
CA HIS A 33 26.70 15.62 -30.17
C HIS A 33 26.48 17.14 -30.20
N ALA A 34 26.04 17.67 -31.34
CA ALA A 34 25.77 19.10 -31.52
C ALA A 34 24.59 19.57 -30.63
N SER A 35 23.64 18.71 -30.33
CA SER A 35 22.53 19.03 -29.46
C SER A 35 22.20 17.89 -28.48
N ILE A 36 21.63 18.27 -27.33
CA ILE A 36 21.17 17.30 -26.31
C ILE A 36 20.09 16.38 -26.87
N LEU A 37 19.24 16.88 -27.78
CA LEU A 37 18.20 16.09 -28.43
C LEU A 37 18.77 14.88 -29.18
N MET A 38 19.94 15.00 -29.81
CA MET A 38 20.62 13.87 -30.45
C MET A 38 21.02 12.80 -29.43
N THR A 39 21.48 13.22 -28.26
CA THR A 39 21.82 12.28 -27.18
C THR A 39 20.58 11.57 -26.67
N ILE A 40 19.48 12.27 -26.44
CA ILE A 40 18.19 11.70 -26.01
C ILE A 40 17.71 10.62 -26.99
N TYR A 41 17.86 10.85 -28.29
CA TYR A 41 17.49 9.87 -29.32
C TYR A 41 18.30 8.56 -29.24
N TYR A 42 19.55 8.63 -28.77
CA TYR A 42 20.41 7.45 -28.58
C TYR A 42 20.14 6.74 -27.23
N LEU A 43 19.57 7.40 -26.25
CA LEU A 43 19.31 6.81 -24.94
C LEU A 43 18.07 5.90 -24.99
N LYS A 44 18.28 4.63 -24.70
CA LYS A 44 17.21 3.60 -24.60
C LYS A 44 17.13 3.12 -23.16
N TYR A 45 16.58 3.95 -22.29
CA TYR A 45 16.37 3.57 -20.91
C TYR A 45 15.49 2.33 -20.79
N GLY A 46 15.88 1.40 -19.91
CA GLY A 46 15.02 0.29 -19.54
C GLY A 46 13.78 0.78 -18.77
N ASN A 47 12.65 0.09 -18.94
CA ASN A 47 11.42 0.45 -18.23
C ASN A 47 11.61 0.45 -16.71
N SER A 48 12.41 -0.48 -16.15
CA SER A 48 12.75 -0.51 -14.73
C SER A 48 13.46 0.75 -14.28
N TYR A 49 14.48 1.21 -15.01
CA TYR A 49 15.22 2.42 -14.68
C TYR A 49 14.32 3.67 -14.68
N ILE A 50 13.45 3.80 -15.68
CA ILE A 50 12.48 4.91 -15.75
C ILE A 50 11.55 4.87 -14.53
N THR A 51 11.00 3.69 -14.21
CA THR A 51 10.12 3.50 -13.08
C THR A 51 10.82 3.82 -11.75
N ASP A 52 12.03 3.32 -11.54
CA ASP A 52 12.81 3.55 -10.32
C ASP A 52 13.17 5.03 -10.14
N THR A 53 13.55 5.71 -11.24
CA THR A 53 13.87 7.14 -11.24
C THR A 53 12.64 8.00 -10.92
N LEU A 54 11.50 7.71 -11.54
CA LEU A 54 10.24 8.40 -11.27
C LEU A 54 9.77 8.17 -9.84
N ASN A 55 9.88 6.94 -9.34
CA ASN A 55 9.51 6.62 -7.96
C ASN A 55 10.41 7.34 -6.94
N LYS A 56 11.72 7.42 -7.22
CA LYS A 56 12.65 8.16 -6.37
C LYS A 56 12.33 9.65 -6.33
N ALA A 57 12.13 10.26 -7.50
CA ALA A 57 11.77 11.68 -7.61
C ALA A 57 10.46 11.99 -6.88
N ARG A 58 9.45 11.11 -7.02
CA ARG A 58 8.17 11.25 -6.32
C ARG A 58 8.34 11.23 -4.80
N ARG A 59 9.12 10.29 -4.25
CA ARG A 59 9.40 10.23 -2.81
C ARG A 59 10.09 11.50 -2.32
N GLU A 60 11.07 12.01 -3.05
CA GLU A 60 11.77 13.24 -2.69
C GLU A 60 10.82 14.44 -2.64
N ILE A 61 9.86 14.54 -3.57
CA ILE A 61 8.83 15.58 -3.58
C ILE A 61 7.92 15.46 -2.36
N GLU A 62 7.43 14.25 -2.06
CA GLU A 62 6.56 13.99 -0.91
C GLU A 62 7.27 14.27 0.42
N ASP A 63 8.52 13.84 0.57
CA ASP A 63 9.32 14.08 1.77
C ASP A 63 9.63 15.57 1.99
N ASN A 64 9.89 16.30 0.91
CA ASN A 64 10.09 17.74 0.98
C ASN A 64 8.79 18.46 1.39
N ALA A 65 7.64 18.11 0.81
CA ALA A 65 6.35 18.66 1.19
C ALA A 65 6.01 18.41 2.68
N LYS A 66 6.36 17.22 3.21
CA LYS A 66 6.21 16.89 4.64
C LYS A 66 7.12 17.75 5.51
N LYS A 67 8.38 17.98 5.09
CA LYS A 67 9.32 18.84 5.81
C LYS A 67 8.88 20.31 5.79
N ASP A 68 8.46 20.80 4.64
CA ASP A 68 8.03 22.19 4.47
C ASP A 68 6.80 22.50 5.33
N LEU A 69 5.80 21.62 5.33
CA LEU A 69 4.64 21.77 6.20
C LEU A 69 5.01 21.71 7.69
N LYS A 70 5.94 20.83 8.07
CA LYS A 70 6.42 20.75 9.44
C LYS A 70 7.15 22.04 9.87
N ASN A 71 7.99 22.60 9.01
CA ASN A 71 8.71 23.85 9.27
C ASN A 71 7.72 25.03 9.38
N TRP A 72 6.76 25.10 8.47
CA TRP A 72 5.72 26.12 8.51
C TRP A 72 4.88 26.05 9.81
N LEU A 73 4.54 24.85 10.30
CA LEU A 73 3.78 24.67 11.55
C LEU A 73 4.48 25.25 12.79
N ILE A 74 5.82 25.38 12.78
CA ILE A 74 6.56 25.98 13.90
C ILE A 74 6.18 27.46 14.06
N GLU A 75 5.84 28.16 12.99
CA GLU A 75 5.50 29.59 13.02
C GLU A 75 3.98 29.83 12.98
N ALA A 76 3.21 28.89 12.47
CA ALA A 76 1.77 29.00 12.24
C ALA A 76 0.96 29.26 13.53
N THR A 77 -0.09 30.05 13.41
CA THR A 77 -1.12 30.23 14.45
C THR A 77 -2.08 29.04 14.45
N TYR A 78 -2.95 28.95 15.49
CA TYR A 78 -3.96 27.87 15.55
C TYR A 78 -4.95 27.94 14.38
N ASP A 79 -5.44 29.13 14.05
CA ASP A 79 -6.41 29.30 12.98
C ASP A 79 -5.82 28.99 11.58
N GLU A 80 -4.56 29.32 11.38
CA GLU A 80 -3.82 28.94 10.18
C GLU A 80 -3.62 27.41 10.13
N ALA A 81 -3.11 26.80 11.19
CA ALA A 81 -2.88 25.37 11.24
C ALA A 81 -4.16 24.56 11.01
N LYS A 82 -5.30 25.01 11.51
CA LYS A 82 -6.62 24.37 11.31
C LYS A 82 -7.04 24.30 9.83
N ARG A 83 -6.53 25.19 8.97
CA ARG A 83 -6.85 25.20 7.53
C ARG A 83 -6.10 24.12 6.75
N TYR A 84 -4.93 23.67 7.25
CA TYR A 84 -4.01 22.78 6.54
C TYR A 84 -3.78 21.43 7.23
N MET A 85 -4.30 21.29 8.45
CA MET A 85 -4.10 20.09 9.27
C MET A 85 -5.42 19.51 9.77
N VAL A 86 -5.42 18.19 9.95
CA VAL A 86 -6.52 17.43 10.52
C VAL A 86 -6.03 16.71 11.76
N ALA A 87 -6.73 16.88 12.87
CA ALA A 87 -6.55 16.11 14.09
C ALA A 87 -7.82 15.33 14.43
N ASN A 88 -7.72 14.31 15.27
CA ASN A 88 -8.90 13.55 15.71
C ASN A 88 -9.84 14.44 16.50
N ASN A 89 -9.29 15.30 17.34
CA ASN A 89 -10.02 16.36 18.03
C ASN A 89 -9.21 17.66 18.04
N GLU A 90 -9.83 18.78 18.43
CA GLU A 90 -9.17 20.08 18.49
C GLU A 90 -7.98 20.10 19.46
N ALA A 91 -8.05 19.33 20.57
CA ALA A 91 -6.99 19.23 21.54
C ALA A 91 -5.67 18.68 20.95
N GLY A 92 -5.73 17.82 19.93
CA GLY A 92 -4.55 17.30 19.25
C GLY A 92 -3.76 18.40 18.55
N LEU A 93 -4.44 19.27 17.80
CA LEU A 93 -3.81 20.39 17.11
C LEU A 93 -3.30 21.45 18.11
N MET A 94 -4.09 21.78 19.14
CA MET A 94 -3.63 22.69 20.22
C MET A 94 -2.38 22.16 20.91
N THR A 95 -2.36 20.89 21.28
CA THR A 95 -1.21 20.24 21.89
C THR A 95 0.05 20.31 21.00
N LEU A 96 -0.12 20.15 19.68
CA LEU A 96 0.99 20.29 18.73
C LEU A 96 1.57 21.71 18.77
N LEU A 97 0.71 22.71 18.73
CA LEU A 97 1.11 24.11 18.68
C LEU A 97 1.66 24.64 20.02
N GLU A 98 1.15 24.19 21.15
CA GLU A 98 1.69 24.49 22.48
C GLU A 98 3.10 23.92 22.67
N ASN A 99 3.42 22.82 22.01
CA ASN A 99 4.73 22.17 22.10
C ASN A 99 5.69 22.54 20.96
N LYS A 100 5.53 23.69 20.31
CA LYS A 100 6.40 24.15 19.20
C LYS A 100 7.88 24.20 19.59
N ALA A 101 8.18 24.66 20.81
CA ALA A 101 9.55 24.68 21.33
C ALA A 101 10.19 23.28 21.38
N LEU A 102 9.38 22.22 21.38
CA LEU A 102 9.79 20.82 21.35
C LEU A 102 9.63 20.20 19.96
N SER A 103 9.59 21.00 18.91
CA SER A 103 9.42 20.51 17.53
C SER A 103 10.44 19.45 17.09
N ALA A 104 11.62 19.45 17.72
CA ALA A 104 12.63 18.41 17.53
C ALA A 104 12.17 17.02 18.02
N ILE A 105 11.23 16.97 18.99
CA ILE A 105 10.66 15.72 19.52
C ILE A 105 9.44 15.27 18.68
N TRP A 106 8.90 16.11 17.80
CA TRP A 106 7.80 15.72 16.95
C TRP A 106 8.18 14.48 16.13
N GLY A 107 7.63 13.33 16.52
CA GLY A 107 7.82 12.09 15.80
C GLY A 107 7.11 12.19 14.45
N GLY A 108 7.86 12.21 13.34
CA GLY A 108 7.29 11.92 12.04
C GLY A 108 6.91 10.45 12.00
N THR A 109 5.61 10.16 11.86
CA THR A 109 5.16 8.84 11.44
C THR A 109 4.98 8.86 9.93
N SER A 110 4.93 7.71 9.29
CA SER A 110 4.60 7.64 7.85
C SER A 110 3.25 8.27 7.53
N LEU A 111 2.36 8.41 8.51
CA LEU A 111 0.97 8.85 8.34
C LEU A 111 0.69 10.29 8.82
N GLY A 112 1.64 10.92 9.54
CA GLY A 112 1.44 12.25 10.11
C GLY A 112 2.45 12.61 11.19
N ILE A 113 2.05 13.47 12.12
CA ILE A 113 2.90 14.02 13.19
C ILE A 113 2.37 13.57 14.55
N CYS A 114 3.27 13.04 15.39
CA CYS A 114 3.02 12.84 16.81
C CYS A 114 3.74 13.93 17.61
N PRO A 115 3.04 14.80 18.35
CA PRO A 115 3.66 15.89 19.12
C PRO A 115 4.64 15.41 20.20
N PHE A 116 4.53 14.16 20.60
CA PHE A 116 5.29 13.58 21.71
C PHE A 116 6.29 12.49 21.29
N GLY A 117 6.48 12.25 19.99
CA GLY A 117 7.38 11.21 19.50
C GLY A 117 7.07 9.80 20.03
N GLY A 118 5.80 9.48 20.24
CA GLY A 118 5.34 8.18 20.75
C GLY A 118 5.40 8.00 22.29
N ARG A 119 5.81 9.02 23.05
CA ARG A 119 6.01 8.90 24.52
C ARG A 119 4.73 9.00 25.35
N ARG A 120 3.61 9.40 24.74
CA ARG A 120 2.32 9.58 25.44
C ARG A 120 1.19 8.75 24.82
N CYS A 121 1.49 7.52 24.42
CA CYS A 121 0.48 6.58 23.93
C CYS A 121 -0.40 6.03 25.06
N ASP A 122 0.02 6.10 26.30
CA ASP A 122 -0.71 5.71 27.51
C ASP A 122 -1.86 6.65 27.89
N ASP A 123 -1.85 7.89 27.39
CA ASP A 123 -2.93 8.87 27.55
C ASP A 123 -3.50 9.38 26.20
N GLY A 124 -3.14 8.73 25.13
CA GLY A 124 -3.57 9.07 23.77
C GLY A 124 -4.98 8.57 23.37
N GLY A 125 -5.65 7.82 24.23
CA GLY A 125 -6.94 7.18 23.98
C GLY A 125 -8.15 7.98 24.45
N PRO A 126 -9.29 7.29 24.66
CA PRO A 126 -10.56 7.92 25.03
C PRO A 126 -10.55 8.50 26.46
N LEU A 127 -11.48 9.41 26.69
CA LEU A 127 -11.68 10.02 28.01
C LEU A 127 -12.23 8.98 29.00
N ILE A 128 -11.49 8.68 30.09
CA ILE A 128 -11.91 7.80 31.18
C ILE A 128 -12.65 8.60 32.25
N LYS A 129 -12.10 9.77 32.62
CA LYS A 129 -12.68 10.61 33.67
C LYS A 129 -12.73 12.07 33.20
N LYS A 130 -13.91 12.68 33.32
CA LYS A 130 -14.09 14.09 32.97
C LYS A 130 -13.39 15.01 33.98
N GLU A 131 -12.99 16.16 33.51
CA GLU A 131 -12.45 17.23 34.37
C GLU A 131 -13.52 17.71 35.35
N THR A 132 -13.09 17.96 36.58
CA THR A 132 -13.88 18.55 37.65
C THR A 132 -13.12 19.70 38.25
N ALA A 133 -13.76 20.53 39.09
CA ALA A 133 -13.09 21.66 39.75
C ALA A 133 -11.79 21.26 40.52
N SER A 134 -11.68 20.00 40.95
CA SER A 134 -10.56 19.49 41.74
C SER A 134 -9.67 18.47 41.02
N THR A 135 -10.08 17.97 39.85
CA THR A 135 -9.32 16.91 39.15
C THR A 135 -9.27 17.16 37.66
N LYS A 136 -8.06 17.03 37.06
CA LYS A 136 -7.86 17.10 35.60
C LYS A 136 -8.49 15.92 34.89
N ALA A 137 -8.90 16.11 33.65
CA ALA A 137 -9.39 15.05 32.78
C ALA A 137 -8.35 13.91 32.68
N LYS A 138 -8.79 12.67 32.80
CA LYS A 138 -7.93 11.48 32.66
C LYS A 138 -8.33 10.73 31.39
N PHE A 139 -7.32 10.45 30.56
CA PHE A 139 -7.47 9.67 29.33
C PHE A 139 -6.84 8.30 29.47
N GLY A 140 -7.31 7.35 28.69
CA GLY A 140 -6.77 6.00 28.65
C GLY A 140 -5.67 5.82 27.62
N PRO A 141 -5.12 4.60 27.54
CA PRO A 141 -4.17 4.26 26.49
C PRO A 141 -4.84 4.29 25.10
N VAL A 142 -4.03 4.45 24.08
CA VAL A 142 -4.49 4.38 22.69
C VAL A 142 -5.09 2.99 22.41
N PRO A 143 -6.32 2.90 21.91
CA PRO A 143 -6.92 1.64 21.51
C PRO A 143 -6.05 0.93 20.46
N GLY A 144 -5.85 -0.37 20.60
CA GLY A 144 -4.94 -1.14 19.75
C GLY A 144 -3.46 -1.03 20.12
N GLY A 145 -3.12 -0.29 21.18
CA GLY A 145 -1.77 -0.25 21.74
C GLY A 145 -0.91 0.91 21.28
N GLN A 146 0.33 0.87 21.74
CA GLN A 146 1.33 1.90 21.44
C GLN A 146 1.61 1.95 19.93
N GLY A 147 1.67 3.15 19.35
CA GLY A 147 1.95 3.37 17.93
C GLY A 147 0.69 3.32 17.04
N ASN A 148 -0.49 2.99 17.55
CA ASN A 148 -1.73 3.08 16.79
C ASN A 148 -2.20 4.55 16.66
N CYS A 149 -1.52 5.29 15.79
CA CYS A 149 -1.72 6.74 15.63
C CYS A 149 -3.12 7.10 15.14
N MET A 150 -3.77 6.23 14.36
CA MET A 150 -5.11 6.49 13.82
C MET A 150 -6.16 6.63 14.92
N MET A 151 -5.98 5.98 16.07
CA MET A 151 -6.88 6.05 17.23
C MET A 151 -6.42 7.05 18.29
N CYS A 152 -5.28 7.72 18.06
CA CYS A 152 -4.68 8.61 19.04
C CYS A 152 -5.28 10.03 18.98
N ARG A 153 -5.68 10.59 20.12
CA ARG A 153 -6.19 11.96 20.23
C ARG A 153 -5.17 13.06 19.95
N HIS A 154 -3.87 12.73 20.06
CA HIS A 154 -2.77 13.66 19.81
C HIS A 154 -2.29 13.67 18.37
N PHE A 155 -2.70 12.70 17.57
CA PHE A 155 -2.23 12.53 16.21
C PHE A 155 -2.78 13.62 15.29
N VAL A 156 -1.89 14.17 14.46
CA VAL A 156 -2.21 15.22 13.50
C VAL A 156 -1.66 14.83 12.13
N THR A 157 -2.43 15.07 11.08
CA THR A 157 -2.04 14.78 9.70
C THR A 157 -2.49 15.90 8.76
N GLY A 158 -2.10 15.84 7.50
CA GLY A 158 -2.43 16.84 6.50
C GLY A 158 -2.23 16.35 5.08
N LEU A 159 -2.37 17.24 4.12
CA LEU A 159 -2.35 16.92 2.69
C LEU A 159 -1.10 16.13 2.23
N PRO A 160 0.15 16.42 2.69
CA PRO A 160 1.34 15.65 2.28
C PRO A 160 1.33 14.17 2.65
N TRP A 161 0.47 13.74 3.59
CA TRP A 161 0.32 12.33 3.99
C TRP A 161 -0.90 11.65 3.39
N LEU A 162 -1.62 12.29 2.47
CA LEU A 162 -2.87 11.74 1.92
C LEU A 162 -2.65 10.38 1.23
N ILE A 163 -1.56 10.24 0.47
CA ILE A 163 -1.22 8.98 -0.21
C ILE A 163 -0.89 7.89 0.80
N ASP A 164 -0.09 8.21 1.81
CA ASP A 164 0.27 7.26 2.87
C ASP A 164 -0.96 6.79 3.64
N LEU A 165 -1.89 7.69 3.96
CA LEU A 165 -3.17 7.36 4.60
C LEU A 165 -4.01 6.43 3.73
N TRP A 166 -4.08 6.69 2.42
CA TRP A 166 -4.80 5.86 1.47
C TRP A 166 -4.19 4.45 1.36
N LEU A 167 -2.86 4.35 1.27
CA LEU A 167 -2.16 3.08 1.25
C LEU A 167 -2.37 2.30 2.55
N HIS A 168 -2.28 2.98 3.70
CA HIS A 168 -2.56 2.39 5.00
C HIS A 168 -3.99 1.87 5.10
N GLY A 169 -4.97 2.64 4.61
CA GLY A 169 -6.37 2.22 4.55
C GLY A 169 -6.57 0.95 3.72
N ASN A 170 -5.97 0.87 2.54
CA ASN A 170 -6.03 -0.34 1.70
C ASN A 170 -5.38 -1.56 2.38
N LYS A 171 -4.26 -1.36 3.07
CA LYS A 171 -3.61 -2.43 3.85
C LYS A 171 -4.52 -2.94 4.98
N LEU A 172 -5.23 -2.05 5.68
CA LEU A 172 -6.19 -2.45 6.71
C LEU A 172 -7.39 -3.20 6.13
N LEU A 173 -7.89 -2.81 4.94
CA LEU A 173 -8.98 -3.54 4.26
C LEU A 173 -8.57 -4.97 3.88
N GLU A 174 -7.35 -5.15 3.38
CA GLU A 174 -6.81 -6.48 3.10
C GLU A 174 -6.67 -7.31 4.38
N GLU A 175 -6.17 -6.71 5.47
CA GLU A 175 -6.05 -7.38 6.77
C GLU A 175 -7.42 -7.80 7.33
N ILE A 176 -8.45 -6.96 7.18
CA ILE A 176 -9.85 -7.29 7.53
C ILE A 176 -10.32 -8.52 6.74
N SER A 177 -10.11 -8.52 5.43
CA SER A 177 -10.50 -9.65 4.55
C SER A 177 -9.83 -10.96 5.00
N PHE A 178 -8.52 -10.90 5.28
CA PHE A 178 -7.77 -12.06 5.75
C PHE A 178 -8.26 -12.57 7.10
N GLN A 179 -8.39 -11.68 8.10
CA GLN A 179 -8.88 -12.05 9.45
C GLN A 179 -10.30 -12.63 9.41
N ALA A 180 -11.18 -12.09 8.56
CA ALA A 180 -12.53 -12.62 8.37
C ALA A 180 -12.51 -14.05 7.79
N LYS A 181 -11.63 -14.32 6.81
CA LYS A 181 -11.44 -15.67 6.26
C LYS A 181 -10.94 -16.65 7.32
N GLU A 182 -9.95 -16.26 8.14
CA GLU A 182 -9.47 -17.10 9.24
C GLU A 182 -10.58 -17.44 10.24
N ILE A 183 -11.38 -16.45 10.65
CA ILE A 183 -12.49 -16.66 11.59
C ILE A 183 -13.53 -17.61 10.98
N ASN A 184 -13.85 -17.50 9.71
CA ASN A 184 -14.79 -18.37 9.02
C ASN A 184 -14.30 -19.84 8.99
N VAL A 185 -13.00 -20.06 8.79
CA VAL A 185 -12.40 -21.39 8.86
C VAL A 185 -12.54 -21.99 10.28
N LEU A 186 -12.27 -21.21 11.32
CA LEU A 186 -12.42 -21.64 12.71
C LEU A 186 -13.88 -21.95 13.04
N ARG A 187 -14.82 -21.10 12.64
CA ARG A 187 -16.27 -21.33 12.82
C ARG A 187 -16.76 -22.58 12.11
N SER A 188 -16.26 -22.86 10.91
CA SER A 188 -16.60 -24.09 10.18
C SER A 188 -16.13 -25.34 10.94
N LYS A 189 -14.89 -25.33 11.47
CA LYS A 189 -14.37 -26.43 12.32
C LYS A 189 -15.21 -26.61 13.58
N GLN A 190 -15.55 -25.52 14.27
CA GLN A 190 -16.39 -25.51 15.46
C GLN A 190 -17.79 -26.11 15.15
N THR A 191 -18.39 -25.70 14.02
CA THR A 191 -19.73 -26.20 13.61
C THR A 191 -19.72 -27.69 13.36
N VAL A 192 -18.67 -28.24 12.74
CA VAL A 192 -18.54 -29.69 12.51
C VAL A 192 -18.50 -30.46 13.85
N LEU A 193 -17.63 -30.04 14.79
CA LEU A 193 -17.51 -30.66 16.10
C LEU A 193 -18.81 -30.56 16.92
N THR A 194 -19.47 -29.41 16.86
CA THR A 194 -20.74 -29.18 17.55
C THR A 194 -21.85 -30.08 16.99
N LYS A 195 -21.93 -30.24 15.66
CA LYS A 195 -22.86 -31.17 15.00
C LYS A 195 -22.59 -32.61 15.42
N GLN A 196 -21.34 -33.05 15.45
CA GLN A 196 -20.96 -34.41 15.90
C GLN A 196 -21.39 -34.63 17.34
N ARG A 197 -21.10 -33.69 18.24
CA ARG A 197 -21.54 -33.74 19.64
C ARG A 197 -23.07 -33.89 19.75
N TYR A 198 -23.81 -33.07 19.01
CA TYR A 198 -25.27 -33.09 18.99
C TYR A 198 -25.82 -34.46 18.52
N GLN A 199 -25.26 -35.03 17.45
CA GLN A 199 -25.67 -36.31 16.90
C GLN A 199 -25.44 -37.46 17.92
N LEU A 200 -24.28 -37.47 18.60
CA LEU A 200 -23.98 -38.45 19.65
C LEU A 200 -24.97 -38.36 20.82
N ALA A 201 -25.31 -37.14 21.24
CA ALA A 201 -26.30 -36.94 22.29
C ALA A 201 -27.71 -37.38 21.86
N LYS A 202 -28.13 -37.05 20.63
CA LYS A 202 -29.44 -37.42 20.07
C LYS A 202 -29.63 -38.95 19.95
N ASN A 203 -28.56 -39.67 19.64
CA ASN A 203 -28.56 -41.10 19.47
C ASN A 203 -28.39 -41.88 20.81
N ASN A 204 -28.52 -41.24 21.96
CA ASN A 204 -28.25 -41.82 23.30
C ASN A 204 -26.82 -42.38 23.47
N GLN A 205 -25.88 -41.87 22.67
CA GLN A 205 -24.47 -42.24 22.70
C GLN A 205 -23.62 -41.20 23.42
N SER A 206 -24.19 -40.55 24.43
CA SER A 206 -23.51 -39.46 25.18
C SER A 206 -22.21 -39.90 25.85
N HIS A 207 -22.09 -41.22 26.14
CA HIS A 207 -20.87 -41.82 26.69
C HIS A 207 -19.69 -41.79 25.72
N LEU A 208 -19.93 -41.62 24.41
CA LEU A 208 -18.90 -41.43 23.39
C LEU A 208 -18.44 -39.97 23.25
N ILE A 209 -19.11 -39.04 23.95
CA ILE A 209 -18.67 -37.64 23.97
C ILE A 209 -17.44 -37.54 24.88
N MET A 210 -16.27 -37.54 24.24
CA MET A 210 -15.01 -37.46 24.97
C MET A 210 -14.80 -36.06 25.56
N PRO A 211 -14.24 -35.96 26.79
CA PRO A 211 -13.83 -34.68 27.38
C PRO A 211 -12.96 -33.84 26.44
N ASP A 212 -12.13 -34.51 25.62
CA ASP A 212 -11.30 -33.89 24.59
C ASP A 212 -12.11 -33.11 23.52
N MET A 213 -13.27 -33.65 23.09
CA MET A 213 -14.15 -32.96 22.15
C MET A 213 -14.72 -31.65 22.73
N ILE A 214 -15.11 -31.69 24.01
CA ILE A 214 -15.63 -30.51 24.72
C ILE A 214 -14.52 -29.46 24.89
N SER A 215 -13.31 -29.92 25.25
CA SER A 215 -12.14 -29.05 25.36
C SER A 215 -11.77 -28.39 24.02
N LYS A 216 -11.79 -29.17 22.94
CA LYS A 216 -11.54 -28.62 21.59
C LYS A 216 -12.54 -27.55 21.16
N ILE A 217 -13.84 -27.76 21.45
CA ILE A 217 -14.88 -26.76 21.18
C ILE A 217 -14.62 -25.49 21.98
N LYS A 218 -14.35 -25.57 23.27
CA LYS A 218 -14.04 -24.42 24.13
C LYS A 218 -12.79 -23.67 23.67
N ASN A 219 -11.76 -24.38 23.26
CA ASN A 219 -10.54 -23.78 22.76
C ASN A 219 -10.79 -23.03 21.43
N LEU A 220 -11.64 -23.59 20.55
CA LEU A 220 -12.05 -22.89 19.30
C LEU A 220 -12.89 -21.66 19.61
N ASP A 221 -13.80 -21.74 20.62
CA ASP A 221 -14.59 -20.56 21.04
C ASP A 221 -13.67 -19.42 21.49
N ALA A 222 -12.73 -19.68 22.38
CA ALA A 222 -11.78 -18.72 22.89
C ALA A 222 -10.91 -18.12 21.74
N HIS A 223 -10.49 -18.98 20.78
CA HIS A 223 -9.71 -18.55 19.62
C HIS A 223 -10.52 -17.64 18.69
N ILE A 224 -11.79 -17.98 18.42
CA ILE A 224 -12.71 -17.18 17.62
C ILE A 224 -12.95 -15.84 18.29
N GLU A 225 -13.15 -15.80 19.61
CA GLU A 225 -13.36 -14.58 20.37
C GLU A 225 -12.15 -13.65 20.25
N THR A 226 -10.93 -14.13 20.55
CA THR A 226 -9.69 -13.35 20.43
C THR A 226 -9.47 -12.82 19.02
N LYS A 227 -9.74 -13.65 17.99
CA LYS A 227 -9.62 -13.23 16.58
C LYS A 227 -10.69 -12.21 16.19
N SER A 228 -11.91 -12.33 16.74
CA SER A 228 -12.99 -11.38 16.49
C SER A 228 -12.71 -10.02 17.12
N GLU A 229 -12.16 -9.97 18.33
CA GLU A 229 -11.72 -8.71 18.96
C GLU A 229 -10.63 -8.02 18.14
N ARG A 230 -9.67 -8.78 17.62
CA ARG A 230 -8.63 -8.25 16.74
C ARG A 230 -9.22 -7.70 15.43
N LEU A 231 -10.16 -8.41 14.81
CA LEU A 231 -10.87 -7.96 13.61
C LEU A 231 -11.61 -6.65 13.87
N GLU A 232 -12.34 -6.58 14.99
CA GLU A 232 -13.05 -5.36 15.39
C GLU A 232 -12.11 -4.17 15.53
N GLN A 233 -10.96 -4.36 16.19
CA GLN A 233 -9.93 -3.32 16.30
C GLN A 233 -9.40 -2.87 14.94
N THR A 234 -9.20 -3.80 14.01
CA THR A 234 -8.75 -3.48 12.65
C THR A 234 -9.82 -2.70 11.87
N ILE A 235 -11.10 -3.03 12.04
CA ILE A 235 -12.23 -2.29 11.46
C ILE A 235 -12.28 -0.85 12.00
N TYR A 236 -12.12 -0.66 13.31
CA TYR A 236 -12.07 0.69 13.89
C TYR A 236 -10.92 1.52 13.34
N ASN A 237 -9.74 0.90 13.17
CA ASN A 237 -8.59 1.57 12.57
C ASN A 237 -8.85 1.96 11.10
N ALA A 238 -9.46 1.07 10.32
CA ALA A 238 -9.82 1.35 8.93
C ALA A 238 -10.84 2.50 8.83
N HIS A 239 -11.86 2.51 9.69
CA HIS A 239 -12.84 3.59 9.76
C HIS A 239 -12.21 4.93 10.17
N ALA A 240 -11.33 4.94 11.17
CA ALA A 240 -10.60 6.14 11.58
C ALA A 240 -9.72 6.67 10.43
N THR A 241 -9.00 5.78 9.74
CA THR A 241 -8.17 6.14 8.59
C THR A 241 -9.01 6.75 7.45
N TYR A 242 -10.16 6.15 7.13
CA TYR A 242 -11.09 6.70 6.14
C TYR A 242 -11.59 8.10 6.52
N ASN A 243 -11.92 8.32 7.79
CA ASN A 243 -12.32 9.63 8.28
C ASN A 243 -11.20 10.68 8.13
N TYR A 244 -9.94 10.32 8.39
CA TYR A 244 -8.81 11.18 8.12
C TYR A 244 -8.67 11.50 6.63
N ILE A 245 -8.71 10.50 5.76
CA ILE A 245 -8.65 10.67 4.30
C ILE A 245 -9.73 11.67 3.84
N THR A 246 -10.97 11.45 4.24
CA THR A 246 -12.12 12.29 3.85
C THR A 246 -11.96 13.74 4.32
N ARG A 247 -11.40 13.96 5.51
CA ARG A 247 -11.17 15.30 6.05
C ARG A 247 -9.97 15.97 5.41
N VAL A 248 -8.87 15.24 5.18
CA VAL A 248 -7.64 15.75 4.53
C VAL A 248 -7.92 16.18 3.09
N ARG A 249 -8.75 15.44 2.35
CA ARG A 249 -9.19 15.81 0.99
C ARG A 249 -9.88 17.17 0.88
N LYS A 250 -10.50 17.62 1.97
CA LYS A 250 -11.19 18.92 2.02
C LYS A 250 -10.26 20.10 2.32
N LEU A 251 -9.00 19.82 2.68
CA LEU A 251 -8.02 20.86 2.93
C LEU A 251 -7.53 21.48 1.61
N LYS A 252 -7.19 22.76 1.68
CA LYS A 252 -6.54 23.46 0.55
C LYS A 252 -5.02 23.23 0.59
N PRO A 253 -4.33 23.22 -0.57
CA PRO A 253 -2.87 23.23 -0.60
C PRO A 253 -2.32 24.51 0.06
N LEU A 254 -1.16 24.40 0.74
CA LEU A 254 -0.54 25.50 1.47
C LEU A 254 -0.24 26.72 0.56
N ASN A 255 0.04 26.49 -0.74
CA ASN A 255 0.40 27.52 -1.70
C ASN A 255 -0.79 28.10 -2.49
N SER A 256 -2.04 27.73 -2.16
CA SER A 256 -3.22 28.23 -2.91
C SER A 256 -3.59 29.69 -2.64
N GLU A 257 -2.95 30.36 -1.68
CA GLU A 257 -3.14 31.80 -1.40
C GLU A 257 -2.14 32.71 -2.17
N CYS A 258 -1.08 32.15 -2.76
CA CYS A 258 -0.26 32.87 -3.73
C CYS A 258 -0.88 32.74 -5.12
N ASN A 259 -1.20 33.88 -5.76
CA ASN A 259 -1.82 34.02 -7.08
C ASN A 259 -0.94 33.52 -8.25
N THR A 260 -0.29 32.39 -8.12
CA THR A 260 0.41 31.65 -9.19
C THR A 260 -0.24 30.27 -9.32
N ALA A 261 -1.54 30.27 -9.66
CA ALA A 261 -2.36 29.08 -9.85
C ALA A 261 -1.90 28.16 -10.99
N ASN A 262 -0.84 28.50 -11.73
CA ASN A 262 -0.48 27.81 -12.96
C ASN A 262 0.78 26.93 -12.89
N GLU A 263 1.62 26.98 -11.84
CA GLU A 263 2.86 26.17 -11.81
C GLU A 263 2.77 24.92 -10.95
N PHE A 264 1.84 24.84 -9.99
CA PHE A 264 1.68 23.66 -9.14
C PHE A 264 0.65 22.65 -9.67
N GLU A 265 -0.27 23.06 -10.55
CA GLU A 265 -1.18 22.15 -11.25
C GLU A 265 -0.47 21.22 -12.24
N GLN A 266 0.73 21.58 -12.70
CA GLN A 266 1.51 20.75 -13.63
C GLN A 266 2.40 19.69 -12.95
N ASN A 267 2.67 19.79 -11.64
CA ASN A 267 3.54 18.86 -10.92
C ASN A 267 2.85 17.95 -9.92
N SER A 268 1.56 18.11 -9.63
CA SER A 268 0.81 17.11 -8.89
C SER A 268 0.44 15.98 -9.84
N VAL A 269 1.09 14.86 -9.60
CA VAL A 269 0.91 13.60 -10.30
C VAL A 269 -0.58 13.28 -10.46
N THR A 270 -1.00 13.28 -11.74
CA THR A 270 -2.25 12.71 -12.25
C THR A 270 -3.52 13.09 -11.48
N THR A 271 -3.95 14.29 -11.66
CA THR A 271 -5.36 14.59 -11.62
C THR A 271 -5.97 14.22 -12.97
N VAL A 272 -6.45 13.02 -13.10
CA VAL A 272 -7.57 12.76 -13.99
C VAL A 272 -8.76 13.37 -13.28
N ASN A 273 -9.18 14.55 -13.72
CA ASN A 273 -10.18 15.45 -13.14
C ASN A 273 -9.76 16.11 -11.79
N ASN A 274 -9.99 17.43 -11.68
CA ASN A 274 -9.73 18.31 -10.53
C ASN A 274 -10.32 17.87 -9.17
N ASP A 275 -10.80 16.66 -9.04
CA ASP A 275 -11.18 15.99 -7.82
C ASP A 275 -10.15 14.91 -7.53
N LEU A 276 -9.40 15.04 -6.46
CA LEU A 276 -8.68 13.93 -5.82
C LEU A 276 -9.72 12.92 -5.33
N GLY A 277 -10.36 12.22 -6.28
CA GLY A 277 -11.39 11.23 -6.04
C GLY A 277 -10.79 9.97 -5.43
N ILE A 278 -10.49 9.99 -4.14
CA ILE A 278 -10.29 8.76 -3.38
C ILE A 278 -11.68 8.31 -2.95
N ASP A 279 -12.34 7.56 -3.79
CA ASP A 279 -13.60 6.91 -3.46
C ASP A 279 -13.33 5.47 -3.06
N LEU A 280 -14.11 4.97 -2.09
CA LEU A 280 -14.16 3.53 -1.82
C LEU A 280 -14.92 2.90 -2.99
N ILE A 281 -14.17 2.26 -3.86
CA ILE A 281 -14.72 1.53 -5.01
C ILE A 281 -14.74 0.05 -4.63
N GLU A 282 -15.88 -0.59 -4.82
CA GLU A 282 -15.96 -2.04 -4.72
C GLU A 282 -15.08 -2.66 -5.81
N THR A 283 -14.15 -3.50 -5.39
CA THR A 283 -13.16 -4.10 -6.27
C THR A 283 -12.88 -5.55 -5.88
N THR A 284 -12.17 -6.28 -6.73
CA THR A 284 -11.81 -7.68 -6.46
C THR A 284 -10.59 -7.77 -5.53
N ASP A 285 -10.49 -8.86 -4.79
CA ASP A 285 -9.34 -9.22 -3.96
C ASP A 285 -8.02 -9.14 -4.75
N PHE A 286 -8.03 -9.63 -5.99
CA PHE A 286 -6.87 -9.59 -6.88
C PHE A 286 -6.41 -8.17 -7.19
N GLN A 287 -7.33 -7.27 -7.47
CA GLN A 287 -7.00 -5.88 -7.77
C GLN A 287 -6.41 -5.16 -6.55
N VAL A 288 -6.95 -5.38 -5.35
CA VAL A 288 -6.42 -4.81 -4.09
C VAL A 288 -5.01 -5.33 -3.84
N LYS A 289 -4.79 -6.65 -3.93
CA LYS A 289 -3.47 -7.27 -3.74
C LYS A 289 -2.45 -6.76 -4.75
N ASN A 290 -2.83 -6.68 -6.03
CA ASN A 290 -1.94 -6.12 -7.05
C ASN A 290 -1.58 -4.66 -6.75
N LEU A 291 -2.54 -3.83 -6.34
CA LEU A 291 -2.31 -2.45 -5.96
C LEU A 291 -1.32 -2.34 -4.78
N LEU A 292 -1.49 -3.15 -3.73
CA LEU A 292 -0.60 -3.17 -2.58
C LEU A 292 0.81 -3.61 -2.95
N VAL A 293 0.94 -4.63 -3.80
CA VAL A 293 2.26 -5.09 -4.29
C VAL A 293 2.92 -4.02 -5.15
N GLN A 294 2.20 -3.39 -6.08
CA GLN A 294 2.74 -2.30 -6.88
C GLN A 294 3.14 -1.10 -6.01
N ALA A 295 2.31 -0.73 -5.03
CA ALA A 295 2.61 0.33 -4.10
C ALA A 295 3.84 0.02 -3.23
N SER A 296 4.05 -1.24 -2.84
CA SER A 296 5.22 -1.65 -2.04
C SER A 296 6.56 -1.50 -2.78
N ARG A 297 6.54 -1.44 -4.13
CA ARG A 297 7.75 -1.12 -4.92
C ARG A 297 8.20 0.34 -4.70
N VAL A 298 7.25 1.21 -4.39
CA VAL A 298 7.49 2.64 -4.10
C VAL A 298 7.65 2.87 -2.60
N TYR A 299 6.83 2.21 -1.78
CA TYR A 299 6.75 2.33 -0.32
C TYR A 299 7.06 0.99 0.34
N PRO A 300 8.35 0.65 0.56
CA PRO A 300 8.74 -0.66 1.11
C PRO A 300 8.14 -0.98 2.49
N GLU A 301 7.75 0.02 3.26
CA GLU A 301 7.13 -0.11 4.58
C GLU A 301 5.76 -0.79 4.55
N ILE A 302 5.07 -0.79 3.42
CA ILE A 302 3.80 -1.50 3.23
C ILE A 302 3.98 -2.90 2.62
N ALA A 303 5.22 -3.30 2.32
CA ALA A 303 5.49 -4.60 1.73
C ALA A 303 5.00 -5.73 2.67
N ASP A 304 4.25 -6.65 2.09
CA ASP A 304 3.75 -7.84 2.76
C ASP A 304 3.97 -9.05 1.84
N ALA A 305 4.88 -9.93 2.27
CA ALA A 305 5.24 -11.13 1.49
C ALA A 305 4.03 -12.06 1.29
N ARG A 306 3.07 -12.07 2.21
CA ARG A 306 1.83 -12.86 2.09
C ARG A 306 0.96 -12.32 0.95
N VAL A 307 0.77 -11.01 0.89
CA VAL A 307 -0.03 -10.36 -0.16
C VAL A 307 0.61 -10.58 -1.54
N GLU A 308 1.94 -10.47 -1.64
CA GLU A 308 2.67 -10.76 -2.87
C GLU A 308 2.49 -12.23 -3.29
N MET A 309 2.64 -13.17 -2.36
CA MET A 309 2.49 -14.61 -2.62
C MET A 309 1.04 -14.97 -3.06
N GLU A 310 0.04 -14.40 -2.42
CA GLU A 310 -1.37 -14.64 -2.79
C GLU A 310 -1.70 -14.07 -4.17
N ARG A 311 -1.19 -12.89 -4.50
CA ARG A 311 -1.30 -12.29 -5.83
C ARG A 311 -0.63 -13.17 -6.90
N ASP A 312 0.59 -13.64 -6.63
CA ASP A 312 1.35 -14.49 -7.55
C ASP A 312 0.67 -15.84 -7.76
N HIS A 313 0.12 -16.43 -6.69
CA HIS A 313 -0.66 -17.66 -6.78
C HIS A 313 -1.92 -17.48 -7.66
N PHE A 314 -2.59 -16.34 -7.56
CA PHE A 314 -3.73 -16.03 -8.43
C PHE A 314 -3.34 -15.98 -9.91
N VAL A 315 -2.19 -15.33 -10.22
CA VAL A 315 -1.65 -15.30 -11.59
C VAL A 315 -1.28 -16.70 -12.07
N ASP A 316 -0.60 -17.48 -11.24
CA ASP A 316 -0.23 -18.87 -11.55
C ASP A 316 -1.46 -19.75 -11.84
N GLN A 317 -2.53 -19.59 -11.06
CA GLN A 317 -3.78 -20.32 -11.29
C GLN A 317 -4.41 -19.97 -12.64
N ILE A 318 -4.41 -18.69 -13.02
CA ILE A 318 -4.89 -18.27 -14.36
C ILE A 318 -4.04 -18.89 -15.47
N LEU A 319 -2.70 -18.91 -15.31
CA LEU A 319 -1.80 -19.52 -16.29
C LEU A 319 -2.09 -21.02 -16.44
N VAL A 320 -2.22 -21.74 -15.33
CA VAL A 320 -2.53 -23.19 -15.33
C VAL A 320 -3.87 -23.48 -15.98
N ASN A 321 -4.91 -22.71 -15.67
CA ASN A 321 -6.23 -22.86 -16.29
C ASN A 321 -6.19 -22.67 -17.81
N ASN A 322 -5.21 -21.92 -18.32
CA ASN A 322 -5.00 -21.68 -19.74
C ASN A 322 -3.91 -22.57 -20.37
N GLY A 323 -3.51 -23.66 -19.69
CA GLY A 323 -2.52 -24.61 -20.19
C GLY A 323 -1.09 -24.10 -20.22
N LEU A 324 -0.77 -23.03 -19.53
CA LEU A 324 0.58 -22.47 -19.42
C LEU A 324 1.24 -22.87 -18.09
N PRO A 325 2.58 -23.03 -18.05
CA PRO A 325 3.27 -23.34 -16.81
C PRO A 325 3.19 -22.15 -15.85
N PRO A 326 2.99 -22.40 -14.55
CA PRO A 326 3.01 -21.35 -13.53
C PRO A 326 4.40 -20.74 -13.41
N LEU A 327 4.47 -19.43 -13.09
CA LEU A 327 5.72 -18.71 -12.89
C LEU A 327 6.55 -19.29 -11.74
N THR A 328 5.90 -19.81 -10.72
CA THR A 328 6.55 -20.43 -9.55
C THR A 328 7.53 -21.53 -9.98
N PHE A 329 7.20 -22.33 -10.99
CA PHE A 329 8.07 -23.42 -11.48
C PHE A 329 8.96 -23.02 -12.65
N SER A 330 8.95 -21.77 -13.08
CA SER A 330 9.83 -21.30 -14.15
C SER A 330 11.30 -21.19 -13.64
N PRO A 331 12.30 -21.35 -14.52
CA PRO A 331 13.72 -21.25 -14.17
C PRO A 331 14.20 -19.79 -13.99
N LEU A 332 13.31 -18.87 -13.65
CA LEU A 332 13.59 -17.45 -13.45
C LEU A 332 14.07 -17.19 -12.02
N THR A 333 14.90 -16.16 -11.83
CA THR A 333 15.27 -15.64 -10.51
C THR A 333 14.04 -15.08 -9.78
N LYS A 334 14.14 -14.84 -8.47
CA LYS A 334 13.04 -14.27 -7.68
C LYS A 334 12.61 -12.91 -8.23
N GLU A 335 13.57 -12.07 -8.58
CA GLU A 335 13.34 -10.73 -9.12
C GLU A 335 12.65 -10.78 -10.49
N GLU A 336 13.07 -11.72 -11.36
CA GLU A 336 12.47 -11.92 -12.67
C GLU A 336 11.05 -12.47 -12.57
N LYS A 337 10.78 -13.39 -11.63
CA LYS A 337 9.42 -13.90 -11.35
C LYS A 337 8.51 -12.77 -10.87
N SER A 338 8.98 -11.96 -9.94
CA SER A 338 8.23 -10.82 -9.43
C SER A 338 7.91 -9.82 -10.54
N ALA A 339 8.89 -9.46 -11.38
CA ALA A 339 8.68 -8.56 -12.51
C ALA A 339 7.73 -9.14 -13.57
N ALA A 340 7.80 -10.44 -13.85
CA ALA A 340 6.89 -11.11 -14.76
C ALA A 340 5.45 -11.15 -14.21
N SER A 341 5.30 -11.42 -12.92
CA SER A 341 4.01 -11.41 -12.23
C SER A 341 3.39 -10.00 -12.21
N ASP A 342 4.20 -8.96 -11.96
CA ASP A 342 3.79 -7.56 -12.03
C ASP A 342 3.27 -7.19 -13.44
N ALA A 343 4.02 -7.60 -14.48
CA ALA A 343 3.64 -7.34 -15.87
C ALA A 343 2.35 -8.07 -16.27
N LEU A 344 2.20 -9.34 -15.87
CA LEU A 344 1.01 -10.13 -16.13
C LEU A 344 -0.21 -9.57 -15.40
N SER A 345 -0.08 -9.26 -14.11
CA SER A 345 -1.16 -8.68 -13.32
C SER A 345 -1.65 -7.34 -13.91
N SER A 346 -0.71 -6.48 -14.31
CA SER A 346 -1.03 -5.20 -14.94
C SER A 346 -1.70 -5.39 -16.31
N LEU A 347 -1.24 -6.36 -17.12
CA LEU A 347 -1.85 -6.69 -18.39
C LEU A 347 -3.28 -7.22 -18.23
N LEU A 348 -3.49 -8.16 -17.29
CA LEU A 348 -4.80 -8.74 -16.98
C LEU A 348 -5.77 -7.64 -16.54
N LEU A 349 -5.43 -6.86 -15.53
CA LEU A 349 -6.30 -5.79 -15.02
C LEU A 349 -6.59 -4.71 -16.06
N SER A 350 -5.61 -4.32 -16.90
CA SER A 350 -5.79 -3.25 -17.89
C SER A 350 -6.53 -3.67 -19.15
N LYS A 351 -6.51 -4.95 -19.52
CA LYS A 351 -7.09 -5.44 -20.79
C LYS A 351 -8.36 -6.22 -20.59
N VAL A 352 -8.50 -6.88 -19.46
CA VAL A 352 -9.58 -7.81 -19.16
C VAL A 352 -10.52 -7.21 -18.11
N GLY A 353 -9.95 -6.53 -17.13
CA GLY A 353 -10.68 -5.98 -15.99
C GLY A 353 -10.77 -6.95 -14.82
N ALA A 354 -11.06 -6.39 -13.64
CA ALA A 354 -10.99 -7.13 -12.38
C ALA A 354 -12.00 -8.28 -12.28
N ALA A 355 -13.24 -8.06 -12.71
CA ALA A 355 -14.31 -9.06 -12.65
C ALA A 355 -14.03 -10.27 -13.56
N GLU A 356 -13.54 -10.02 -14.77
CA GLU A 356 -13.23 -11.09 -15.72
C GLU A 356 -11.95 -11.86 -15.32
N CYS A 357 -11.02 -11.24 -14.60
CA CYS A 357 -9.89 -11.94 -14.00
C CYS A 357 -10.34 -13.04 -13.01
N GLU A 358 -11.44 -12.82 -12.28
CA GLU A 358 -12.03 -13.84 -11.42
C GLU A 358 -12.59 -15.03 -12.22
N ASN A 359 -13.20 -14.78 -13.40
CA ASN A 359 -13.68 -15.83 -14.28
C ASN A 359 -12.52 -16.66 -14.85
N LEU A 360 -11.44 -16.00 -15.29
CA LEU A 360 -10.20 -16.66 -15.72
C LEU A 360 -9.59 -17.51 -14.60
N ASN A 361 -9.56 -17.00 -13.37
CA ASN A 361 -9.04 -17.73 -12.21
C ASN A 361 -9.89 -18.96 -11.86
N LYS A 362 -11.20 -18.91 -12.10
CA LYS A 362 -12.13 -20.04 -11.91
C LYS A 362 -12.16 -21.00 -13.11
N GLY A 363 -11.45 -20.69 -14.20
CA GLY A 363 -11.48 -21.45 -15.44
C GLY A 363 -12.81 -21.39 -16.20
N LEU A 364 -13.62 -20.36 -15.94
CA LEU A 364 -14.90 -20.15 -16.64
C LEU A 364 -14.71 -19.50 -18.01
N THR A 365 -13.61 -18.80 -18.21
CA THR A 365 -13.19 -18.17 -19.47
C THR A 365 -11.73 -18.47 -19.75
N MET A 366 -11.30 -18.39 -21.00
CA MET A 366 -9.95 -18.64 -21.45
C MET A 366 -9.32 -17.38 -22.08
N PHE A 367 -7.98 -17.35 -22.20
CA PHE A 367 -7.26 -16.25 -22.85
C PHE A 367 -7.70 -16.04 -24.31
N SER A 368 -8.09 -17.13 -25.00
CA SER A 368 -8.64 -17.10 -26.36
C SER A 368 -9.93 -16.28 -26.43
N ASP A 369 -10.82 -16.46 -25.45
CA ASP A 369 -12.13 -15.82 -25.40
C ASP A 369 -12.02 -14.30 -25.20
N VAL A 370 -10.98 -13.88 -24.50
CA VAL A 370 -10.70 -12.46 -24.18
C VAL A 370 -9.66 -11.84 -25.14
N GLY A 371 -9.11 -12.64 -26.06
CA GLY A 371 -8.19 -12.17 -27.10
C GLY A 371 -6.83 -11.65 -26.60
N ILE A 372 -6.34 -12.12 -25.45
CA ILE A 372 -5.08 -11.67 -24.84
C ILE A 372 -3.93 -12.68 -24.96
N GLU A 373 -4.19 -13.88 -25.45
CA GLU A 373 -3.24 -15.00 -25.49
C GLU A 373 -1.85 -14.59 -26.05
N LYS A 374 -1.81 -13.96 -27.23
CA LYS A 374 -0.56 -13.49 -27.84
C LYS A 374 0.22 -12.49 -26.98
N LYS A 375 -0.49 -11.70 -26.18
CA LYS A 375 0.15 -10.70 -25.30
C LYS A 375 0.75 -11.38 -24.07
N ILE A 376 0.06 -12.36 -23.51
CA ILE A 376 0.56 -13.18 -22.39
C ILE A 376 1.83 -13.91 -22.79
N HIS A 377 1.83 -14.61 -23.94
CA HIS A 377 3.04 -15.28 -24.47
C HIS A 377 4.20 -14.31 -24.66
N LYS A 378 3.94 -13.10 -25.19
CA LYS A 378 4.99 -12.08 -25.34
C LYS A 378 5.61 -11.63 -24.01
N VAL A 379 4.81 -11.52 -22.95
CA VAL A 379 5.33 -11.19 -21.60
C VAL A 379 6.19 -12.34 -21.08
N LEU A 380 5.72 -13.58 -21.17
CA LEU A 380 6.46 -14.77 -20.71
C LEU A 380 7.77 -14.95 -21.48
N ASP A 381 7.74 -14.81 -22.81
CA ASP A 381 8.95 -14.90 -23.66
C ASP A 381 9.96 -13.81 -23.34
N SER A 382 9.50 -12.60 -23.02
CA SER A 382 10.39 -11.49 -22.65
C SER A 382 11.05 -11.69 -21.32
N ALA A 383 10.37 -12.31 -20.36
CA ALA A 383 10.95 -12.70 -19.07
C ALA A 383 12.01 -13.79 -19.23
N GLN A 384 11.74 -14.83 -20.02
CA GLN A 384 12.69 -15.93 -20.29
C GLN A 384 13.92 -15.48 -21.08
N LYS A 385 13.76 -14.57 -22.05
CA LYS A 385 14.90 -14.04 -22.85
C LYS A 385 15.87 -13.19 -22.04
N LYS A 386 15.41 -12.54 -20.97
CA LYS A 386 16.29 -11.82 -20.04
C LYS A 386 17.16 -12.78 -19.23
N SER A 387 16.60 -13.88 -18.74
CA SER A 387 17.30 -14.92 -17.97
C SER A 387 18.49 -15.53 -18.76
N ILE A 388 18.30 -15.84 -20.03
CA ILE A 388 19.35 -16.44 -20.90
C ILE A 388 20.51 -15.45 -21.17
N LYS A 389 20.28 -14.13 -21.08
CA LYS A 389 21.32 -13.12 -21.29
C LYS A 389 22.20 -12.88 -20.07
N ILE A 390 21.74 -13.22 -18.89
CA ILE A 390 22.49 -13.04 -17.62
C ILE A 390 23.35 -14.27 -17.32
N SER A 391 23.01 -15.44 -17.88
CA SER A 391 23.76 -16.71 -17.70
C SER A 391 24.87 -16.95 -18.73
N LYS A 392 25.15 -15.99 -19.59
CA LYS A 392 26.29 -15.96 -20.51
C LYS A 392 27.19 -14.76 -20.20
#